data_68cfa872aa6adf00a27821c35ff2bc44
#
_entry.id   68cfa872aa6adf00a27821c35ff2bc44
#
_cell.length_a   1.000
_cell.length_b   1.000
_cell.length_c   1.000
_cell.angle_alpha   90.00
_cell.angle_beta   90.00
_cell.angle_gamma   90.00
#
_symmetry.space_group_name_H-M   'P 1'
#
loop_
_entity.id
_entity.type
_entity.pdbx_description
1 polymer ?
#
loop_
_entity_poly.entity_id
_entity_poly.type
_entity_poly.pdbx_seq_one_letter_code
_entity_poly.pdbx_strand_id
1 'polypeptide(L)' 'MNLLEHYIDEIISEEKIQNPDDGREYYRVNAIVDCYGHKEQIKRLFLIKEWEQAKKDGYYMG' A
#
# COMPACT_ATOMS: atom_id res chain seq x y z
N MET A 1 16.96 -6.83 9.57
CA MET A 1 15.50 -6.68 9.50
C MET A 1 14.99 -7.38 8.24
N ASN A 2 14.01 -8.25 8.39
CA ASN A 2 13.44 -8.97 7.26
C ASN A 2 12.20 -8.28 6.75
N LEU A 3 12.20 -7.97 5.45
CA LEU A 3 11.01 -7.46 4.79
C LEU A 3 10.16 -8.66 4.35
N LEU A 4 8.87 -8.59 4.63
CA LEU A 4 7.94 -9.63 4.27
C LEU A 4 7.05 -9.17 3.12
N GLU A 5 6.68 -10.12 2.26
CA GLU A 5 5.76 -9.84 1.16
C GLU A 5 4.34 -9.76 1.69
N HIS A 6 3.68 -8.65 1.40
CA HIS A 6 2.28 -8.44 1.76
C HIS A 6 1.46 -8.44 0.48
N TYR A 7 0.72 -9.51 0.26
CA TYR A 7 -0.10 -9.66 -0.95
C TYR A 7 -1.40 -8.90 -0.81
N ILE A 8 -1.71 -8.11 -1.82
CA ILE A 8 -2.93 -7.32 -1.84
C ILE A 8 -4.11 -8.23 -2.17
N ASP A 9 -4.97 -8.46 -1.18
CA ASP A 9 -6.13 -9.34 -1.33
C ASP A 9 -7.33 -8.55 -1.86
N GLU A 10 -7.58 -7.38 -1.27
CA GLU A 10 -8.68 -6.51 -1.66
C GLU A 10 -8.33 -5.06 -1.40
N ILE A 11 -8.64 -4.20 -2.34
CA ILE A 11 -8.49 -2.75 -2.16
C ILE A 11 -9.86 -2.19 -1.81
N ILE A 12 -10.01 -1.71 -0.58
CA ILE A 12 -11.27 -1.15 -0.11
C ILE A 12 -11.41 0.28 -0.63
N SER A 13 -10.34 1.08 -0.51
CA SER A 13 -10.32 2.42 -1.04
C SER A 13 -8.88 2.88 -1.28
N GLU A 14 -8.73 3.76 -2.25
CA GLU A 14 -7.46 4.43 -2.47
C GLU A 14 -7.76 5.86 -2.88
N GLU A 15 -7.03 6.81 -2.28
CA GLU A 15 -7.25 8.21 -2.51
C GLU A 15 -5.91 8.91 -2.74
N LYS A 16 -5.83 9.67 -3.81
CA LYS A 16 -4.63 10.42 -4.12
C LYS A 16 -4.63 11.72 -3.34
N ILE A 17 -3.59 11.96 -2.56
CA ILE A 17 -3.45 13.16 -1.76
C ILE A 17 -2.09 13.79 -2.03
N GLN A 18 -2.01 15.10 -1.79
CA GLN A 18 -0.76 15.83 -1.89
C GLN A 18 -0.36 16.33 -0.51
N ASN A 19 0.88 16.04 -0.11
CA ASN A 19 1.40 16.51 1.17
C ASN A 19 1.84 17.97 1.00
N PRO A 20 1.23 18.92 1.75
CA PRO A 20 1.59 20.32 1.61
C PRO A 20 2.99 20.65 2.12
N ASP A 21 3.56 19.81 2.97
CA ASP A 21 4.87 20.07 3.57
C ASP A 21 6.02 19.80 2.60
N ASP A 22 5.94 18.73 1.82
CA ASP A 22 7.01 18.36 0.89
C ASP A 22 6.57 18.41 -0.58
N GLY A 23 5.30 18.68 -0.84
CA GLY A 23 4.76 18.77 -2.20
C GLY A 23 4.65 17.45 -2.93
N ARG A 24 4.93 16.33 -2.26
CA ARG A 24 4.85 15.01 -2.87
C ARG A 24 3.42 14.50 -2.87
N GLU A 25 3.13 13.67 -3.86
CA GLU A 25 1.84 13.01 -3.92
C GLU A 25 1.93 11.61 -3.35
N TYR A 26 0.87 11.23 -2.64
CA TYR A 26 0.76 9.92 -1.99
C TYR A 26 -0.62 9.34 -2.27
N TYR A 27 -0.73 8.02 -2.14
CA TYR A 27 -2.03 7.37 -2.05
C TYR A 27 -2.31 7.03 -0.60
N ARG A 28 -3.49 7.41 -0.12
CA ARG A 28 -4.01 6.92 1.15
C ARG A 28 -4.77 5.65 0.84
N VAL A 29 -4.24 4.52 1.31
CA VAL A 29 -4.75 3.22 0.94
C VAL A 29 -5.40 2.52 2.13
N ASN A 30 -6.59 1.99 1.90
CA ASN A 30 -7.30 1.13 2.84
C ASN A 30 -7.49 -0.20 2.09
N ALA A 31 -6.82 -1.24 2.55
CA ALA A 31 -6.82 -2.51 1.84
C ALA A 31 -6.67 -3.67 2.81
N ILE A 32 -7.03 -4.85 2.33
CA ILE A 32 -6.79 -6.09 3.06
C ILE A 32 -5.60 -6.77 2.40
N VAL A 33 -4.60 -7.09 3.20
CA VAL A 33 -3.39 -7.74 2.71
C VAL A 33 -3.18 -9.06 3.44
N ASP A 34 -2.52 -9.99 2.76
CA ASP A 34 -2.21 -11.31 3.27
C ASP A 34 -0.69 -11.45 3.36
N CYS A 35 -0.20 -11.72 4.56
CA CYS A 35 1.21 -11.96 4.80
C CYS A 35 1.34 -13.38 5.35
N TYR A 36 1.75 -14.30 4.49
CA TYR A 36 1.94 -15.71 4.84
C TYR A 36 0.72 -16.34 5.54
N GLY A 37 -0.46 -16.11 4.96
CA GLY A 37 -1.70 -16.67 5.48
C GLY A 37 -2.36 -15.82 6.56
N HIS A 38 -1.72 -14.75 6.99
CA HIS A 38 -2.27 -13.84 7.99
C HIS A 38 -2.85 -12.61 7.29
N LYS A 39 -4.16 -12.52 7.29
CA LYS A 39 -4.86 -11.38 6.64
C LYS A 39 -5.11 -10.27 7.64
N GLU A 40 -4.86 -9.04 7.21
CA GLU A 40 -5.18 -7.87 8.03
C GLU A 40 -5.56 -6.69 7.16
N GLN A 41 -6.34 -5.81 7.73
CA GLN A 41 -6.71 -4.56 7.06
C GLN A 41 -5.66 -3.51 7.39
N ILE A 42 -5.15 -2.86 6.35
CA ILE A 42 -4.17 -1.80 6.52
C ILE A 42 -4.75 -0.46 6.08
N LYS A 43 -4.29 0.60 6.74
CA LYS A 43 -4.58 1.97 6.34
C LYS A 43 -3.24 2.71 6.41
N ARG A 44 -2.67 3.02 5.26
CA ARG A 44 -1.37 3.68 5.22
C ARG A 44 -1.20 4.51 3.98
N LEU A 45 -0.14 5.34 4.00
CA LEU A 45 0.24 6.16 2.86
C LEU A 45 1.34 5.45 2.08
N PHE A 46 1.20 5.49 0.77
CA PHE A 46 2.23 4.99 -0.14
C PHE A 46 2.60 6.11 -1.10
N LEU A 47 3.86 6.16 -1.50
CA LEU A 47 4.26 7.00 -2.62
C LEU A 47 3.53 6.51 -3.87
N ILE A 48 3.21 7.42 -4.78
CA ILE A 48 2.47 7.06 -5.99
C ILE A 48 3.12 5.91 -6.74
N LYS A 49 4.43 6.00 -6.97
CA LYS A 49 5.15 4.96 -7.70
C LYS A 49 5.16 3.63 -6.97
N GLU A 50 5.29 3.68 -5.64
CA GLU A 50 5.30 2.46 -4.82
C GLU A 50 3.96 1.74 -4.90
N TRP A 51 2.87 2.49 -4.79
CA TRP A 51 1.53 1.91 -4.83
C TRP A 51 1.19 1.36 -6.22
N GLU A 52 1.55 2.11 -7.26
CA GLU A 52 1.32 1.64 -8.63
C GLU A 52 2.09 0.35 -8.90
N GLN A 53 3.33 0.27 -8.43
CA GLN A 53 4.14 -0.94 -8.58
C GLN A 53 3.53 -2.10 -7.79
N ALA A 54 3.06 -1.83 -6.57
CA ALA A 54 2.42 -2.85 -5.75
C ALA A 54 1.17 -3.41 -6.40
N LYS A 55 0.35 -2.55 -7.01
CA LYS A 55 -0.84 -3.00 -7.72
C LYS A 55 -0.48 -3.85 -8.93
N LYS A 56 0.59 -3.49 -9.62
CA LYS A 56 1.05 -4.24 -10.79
C LYS A 56 1.60 -5.61 -10.40
N ASP A 57 2.37 -5.66 -9.32
CA ASP A 57 2.99 -6.90 -8.85
C ASP A 57 2.03 -7.74 -8.01
N GLY A 58 1.01 -7.14 -7.44
CA GLY A 58 0.07 -7.81 -6.55
C GLY A 58 0.54 -7.89 -5.10
N TYR A 59 1.68 -7.32 -4.77
CA TYR A 59 2.20 -7.33 -3.41
C TYR A 59 3.17 -6.16 -3.19
N TYR A 60 3.48 -5.89 -1.93
CA TYR A 60 4.53 -4.94 -1.57
C TYR A 60 5.35 -5.51 -0.40
N MET A 61 6.57 -5.00 -0.25
CA MET A 61 7.46 -5.41 0.83
C MET A 61 7.27 -4.50 2.04
N GLY A 62 7.12 -5.10 3.18
CA GLY A 62 6.92 -4.31 4.40
C GLY A 62 7.45 -4.95 5.64
#